data_d3287fbdc1bff603e7ec662a5276484a
#
_entry.id   d3287fbdc1bff603e7ec662a5276484a
#
_cell.length_a   1.000
_cell.length_b   1.000
_cell.length_c   1.000
_cell.angle_alpha   90.00
_cell.angle_beta   90.00
_cell.angle_gamma   90.00
#
_symmetry.space_group_name_H-M   'P 1'
#
loop_
_entity.id
_entity.type
_entity.pdbx_description
1 polymer ?
#
loop_
_entity_poly.entity_id
_entity_poly.type
_entity_poly.pdbx_seq_one_letter_code
_entity_poly.pdbx_strand_id
1 'polypeptide(L)'
;MQVKYDRKLLIAIGRSRKASQWQEQRDALERVSGQARHHDPTPETVAEYAALPKGERDTIKDVGGFVGGYLKNGKRNNASVVNRCMLCLDADNADPGLMDDLDMTFINAYALYSTHSHTPEKMRLRLIIPLTRTVTPDEYAAVSRRVADDLGLSRFDPTTFEPARLMYWPSTPEDGEFFFHCEDAPFLDPDEVLKTYADWRDASLWPTTQPVEERIRHTAGKQEDPTEKRGIIGAFCRAHTITDVLTHILPDRYTPTEQDDRYTFVGGSTTGGLVVYDDKYAFSHHATDPAGGKLCNAFDLVRWHLFTPGGTAPDGSSVGDEKSSIRRMQEYAAQDEATKRQLAEERSAQAVEEFGDLDTENSASVSSGNASDENWQDALEIDKQGRVKDTLGNLALILRNDPKLKDIAYNIHRSGIDIRRDADGKTTLPWTQLKPGWNESDLGAIQIYLERVYNLYTPSKLKSILLAIAAERSYHPVRDYIESLPAWDGVPRVDTLFIDYLGSPDTLYIRAIARKMMVAAVARIYEPGIKFDSVVVLNGPQGMGKSSFFARLGGKWFSDSLTISDMKDKAAPEKLQGYWILELGELAGLKKDGRGNRQGIHHPTGR
;
A
#
# COMPACT_ATOMS: atom_id res chain seq x y z
N MET A 1 -3.92 21.23 58.44
CA MET A 1 -3.89 19.93 59.14
C MET A 1 -2.47 19.46 59.07
N GLN A 2 -1.78 19.32 60.19
CA GLN A 2 -0.42 18.78 60.20
C GLN A 2 -0.55 17.26 59.99
N VAL A 3 -0.09 16.76 58.85
CA VAL A 3 -0.14 15.34 58.50
C VAL A 3 0.96 14.63 59.28
N LYS A 4 0.63 13.57 59.99
CA LYS A 4 1.57 12.78 60.80
C LYS A 4 2.54 11.96 59.92
N TYR A 5 2.02 11.44 58.79
CA TYR A 5 2.78 10.67 57.81
C TYR A 5 3.00 11.51 56.55
N ASP A 6 4.10 12.28 56.53
CA ASP A 6 4.46 13.14 55.40
C ASP A 6 5.81 12.75 54.83
N ARG A 7 5.91 12.78 53.47
CA ARG A 7 7.12 12.52 52.72
C ARG A 7 7.13 13.36 51.47
N LYS A 8 8.31 13.82 51.05
CA LYS A 8 8.47 14.47 49.75
C LYS A 8 8.32 13.47 48.64
N LEU A 9 7.29 13.65 47.85
CA LEU A 9 6.96 12.87 46.65
C LEU A 9 7.41 13.62 45.39
N LEU A 10 7.94 12.91 44.44
CA LEU A 10 8.33 13.48 43.14
C LEU A 10 7.19 13.25 42.13
N ILE A 11 6.59 14.34 41.68
CA ILE A 11 5.50 14.33 40.71
C ILE A 11 5.88 15.14 39.48
N ALA A 12 5.30 14.81 38.33
CA ALA A 12 5.44 15.60 37.12
C ALA A 12 4.14 16.35 36.86
N ILE A 13 4.20 17.69 36.74
CA ILE A 13 3.04 18.58 36.58
C ILE A 13 3.00 19.13 35.16
N GLY A 14 1.82 19.10 34.55
CA GLY A 14 1.52 19.72 33.27
C GLY A 14 0.40 20.73 33.36
N ARG A 15 0.52 21.86 32.67
CA ARG A 15 -0.51 22.90 32.61
C ARG A 15 -1.74 22.52 31.78
N SER A 16 -1.64 21.48 30.94
CA SER A 16 -2.69 20.93 30.10
C SER A 16 -2.33 19.50 29.71
N ARG A 17 -3.31 18.68 29.40
CA ARG A 17 -3.13 17.34 28.81
C ARG A 17 -2.28 17.34 27.52
N LYS A 18 -2.26 18.48 26.80
CA LYS A 18 -1.50 18.69 25.56
C LYS A 18 -0.10 19.25 25.79
N ALA A 19 0.31 19.45 27.06
CA ALA A 19 1.63 19.98 27.36
C ALA A 19 2.73 19.10 26.78
N SER A 20 3.64 19.70 26.02
CA SER A 20 4.80 19.01 25.41
C SER A 20 5.93 18.80 26.42
N GLN A 21 5.93 19.57 27.53
CA GLN A 21 6.89 19.50 28.62
C GLN A 21 6.16 19.47 29.96
N TRP A 22 6.55 18.52 30.82
CA TRP A 22 6.06 18.31 32.17
C TRP A 22 7.17 18.68 33.16
N GLN A 23 6.83 19.47 34.11
CA GLN A 23 7.79 19.98 35.08
C GLN A 23 7.84 19.07 36.31
N GLU A 24 9.05 18.73 36.75
CA GLU A 24 9.25 17.99 37.98
C GLU A 24 9.02 18.88 39.18
N GLN A 25 8.29 18.37 40.15
CA GLN A 25 8.09 19.03 41.44
C GLN A 25 8.24 18.02 42.57
N ARG A 26 9.02 18.38 43.57
CA ARG A 26 9.10 17.62 44.82
C ARG A 26 8.25 18.33 45.85
N ASP A 27 7.12 17.72 46.17
CA ASP A 27 6.20 18.26 47.17
C ASP A 27 5.88 17.24 48.26
N ALA A 28 5.58 17.76 49.44
CA ALA A 28 5.01 16.97 50.50
C ALA A 28 3.62 16.44 50.12
N LEU A 29 3.24 15.29 50.68
CA LEU A 29 1.89 14.74 50.48
C LEU A 29 0.82 15.77 50.91
N GLU A 30 1.08 16.49 52.01
CA GLU A 30 0.20 17.56 52.50
C GLU A 30 -0.10 18.61 51.41
N ARG A 31 0.89 18.98 50.60
CA ARG A 31 0.72 19.96 49.52
C ARG A 31 0.01 19.39 48.31
N VAL A 32 0.30 18.14 47.93
CA VAL A 32 -0.40 17.45 46.84
C VAL A 32 -1.88 17.24 47.19
N SER A 33 -2.16 16.77 48.41
CA SER A 33 -3.53 16.62 48.90
C SER A 33 -4.19 17.98 49.14
N GLY A 34 -3.44 19.00 49.56
CA GLY A 34 -3.91 20.39 49.69
C GLY A 34 -4.33 20.98 48.34
N GLN A 35 -3.58 20.71 47.28
CA GLN A 35 -3.95 21.13 45.94
C GLN A 35 -5.17 20.32 45.40
N ALA A 36 -5.29 19.06 45.73
CA ALA A 36 -6.44 18.22 45.40
C ALA A 36 -7.70 18.59 46.24
N ARG A 37 -7.54 19.32 47.33
CA ARG A 37 -8.64 19.85 48.16
C ARG A 37 -9.33 21.08 47.55
N HIS A 38 -8.63 21.81 46.69
CA HIS A 38 -9.17 22.99 46.01
C HIS A 38 -9.56 22.58 44.57
N HIS A 39 -10.73 23.00 44.16
CA HIS A 39 -11.23 22.76 42.79
C HIS A 39 -11.36 24.09 42.07
N ASP A 40 -11.18 24.03 40.75
CA ASP A 40 -11.44 25.15 39.84
C ASP A 40 -12.90 25.10 39.38
N PRO A 41 -13.76 26.08 39.76
CA PRO A 41 -15.12 26.15 39.25
C PRO A 41 -15.10 26.53 37.77
N THR A 42 -15.97 25.88 36.97
CA THR A 42 -16.18 26.19 35.56
C THR A 42 -17.57 26.77 35.35
N PRO A 43 -17.81 27.61 34.33
CA PRO A 43 -19.03 28.40 34.21
C PRO A 43 -20.26 27.63 33.74
N GLU A 44 -20.08 26.43 33.17
CA GLU A 44 -21.21 25.61 32.68
C GLU A 44 -21.84 24.81 33.82
N THR A 45 -23.12 24.48 33.66
CA THR A 45 -23.85 23.55 34.54
C THR A 45 -23.51 22.09 34.23
N VAL A 46 -23.82 21.19 35.16
CA VAL A 46 -23.70 19.72 34.96
C VAL A 46 -24.49 19.26 33.72
N ALA A 47 -25.71 19.81 33.53
CA ALA A 47 -26.54 19.46 32.38
C ALA A 47 -25.96 19.95 31.06
N GLU A 48 -25.47 21.18 31.02
CA GLU A 48 -24.80 21.73 29.83
C GLU A 48 -23.53 20.96 29.49
N TYR A 49 -22.67 20.67 30.47
CA TYR A 49 -21.48 19.87 30.29
C TYR A 49 -21.79 18.47 29.74
N ALA A 50 -22.82 17.81 30.27
CA ALA A 50 -23.24 16.49 29.80
C ALA A 50 -23.67 16.47 28.33
N ALA A 51 -24.29 17.57 27.86
CA ALA A 51 -24.77 17.72 26.49
C ALA A 51 -23.67 18.01 25.47
N LEU A 52 -22.46 18.44 25.90
CA LEU A 52 -21.37 18.81 25.01
C LEU A 52 -20.71 17.59 24.34
N PRO A 53 -20.19 17.76 23.12
CA PRO A 53 -19.33 16.77 22.47
C PRO A 53 -18.09 16.44 23.32
N LYS A 54 -17.59 15.20 23.23
CA LYS A 54 -16.43 14.74 24.03
C LYS A 54 -15.21 15.68 23.93
N GLY A 55 -14.90 16.23 22.75
CA GLY A 55 -13.75 17.12 22.55
C GLY A 55 -13.85 18.44 23.33
N GLU A 56 -15.06 19.00 23.45
CA GLU A 56 -15.32 20.21 24.23
C GLU A 56 -15.28 19.92 25.72
N ARG A 57 -15.93 18.84 26.17
CA ARG A 57 -15.84 18.36 27.56
C ARG A 57 -14.39 18.15 28.01
N ASP A 58 -13.58 17.55 27.12
CA ASP A 58 -12.15 17.33 27.39
C ASP A 58 -11.35 18.64 27.48
N THR A 59 -11.80 19.71 26.87
CA THR A 59 -11.14 21.02 26.94
C THR A 59 -11.54 21.76 28.23
N ILE A 60 -12.79 21.69 28.65
CA ILE A 60 -13.31 22.34 29.86
C ILE A 60 -12.62 21.77 31.12
N LYS A 61 -12.58 20.46 31.27
CA LYS A 61 -11.95 19.81 32.43
C LYS A 61 -10.42 19.86 32.42
N ASP A 62 -9.77 20.42 31.37
CA ASP A 62 -8.31 20.48 31.26
C ASP A 62 -7.73 21.69 31.99
N VAL A 63 -7.88 21.70 33.30
CA VAL A 63 -7.27 22.69 34.23
C VAL A 63 -5.81 22.35 34.60
N GLY A 64 -5.17 21.49 33.79
CA GLY A 64 -3.89 20.92 34.07
C GLY A 64 -3.97 19.65 34.93
N GLY A 65 -2.81 19.09 35.31
CA GLY A 65 -2.79 17.85 36.04
C GLY A 65 -1.39 17.34 36.34
N PHE A 66 -1.31 16.13 36.86
CA PHE A 66 -0.05 15.55 37.27
C PHE A 66 0.05 14.06 36.89
N VAL A 67 1.29 13.56 36.92
CA VAL A 67 1.65 12.15 36.96
C VAL A 67 2.42 11.90 38.24
N GLY A 68 1.99 10.93 39.05
CA GLY A 68 2.57 10.63 40.34
C GLY A 68 3.92 9.90 40.25
N GLY A 69 4.92 10.53 39.64
CA GLY A 69 6.23 9.95 39.43
C GLY A 69 7.13 10.80 38.53
N TYR A 70 8.28 10.24 38.15
CA TYR A 70 9.31 10.89 37.34
C TYR A 70 9.17 10.56 35.84
N LEU A 71 9.21 11.61 35.03
CA LEU A 71 9.16 11.52 33.56
C LEU A 71 10.51 11.95 32.95
N LYS A 72 11.19 11.02 32.26
CA LYS A 72 12.45 11.30 31.56
C LYS A 72 12.25 12.41 30.51
N ASN A 73 13.09 13.44 30.58
CA ASN A 73 13.04 14.61 29.71
C ASN A 73 11.69 15.36 29.71
N GLY A 74 10.88 15.22 30.76
CA GLY A 74 9.58 15.86 30.87
C GLY A 74 8.56 15.46 29.84
N LYS A 75 8.69 14.31 29.19
CA LYS A 75 7.75 13.79 28.19
C LYS A 75 6.77 12.80 28.82
N ARG A 76 5.47 13.01 28.62
CA ARG A 76 4.42 12.12 29.13
C ARG A 76 4.03 11.05 28.12
N ASN A 77 4.71 9.93 28.18
CA ASN A 77 4.35 8.67 27.52
C ASN A 77 4.90 7.49 28.35
N ASN A 78 4.41 6.27 28.13
CA ASN A 78 4.79 5.12 28.94
C ASN A 78 6.30 4.84 28.91
N ALA A 79 6.96 4.99 27.76
CA ALA A 79 8.41 4.78 27.61
C ALA A 79 9.25 5.83 28.34
N SER A 80 8.69 6.97 28.73
CA SER A 80 9.37 8.04 29.46
C SER A 80 9.14 7.98 30.98
N VAL A 81 8.25 7.13 31.46
CA VAL A 81 8.07 6.96 32.91
C VAL A 81 9.24 6.18 33.49
N VAL A 82 9.97 6.78 34.39
CA VAL A 82 11.11 6.14 35.07
C VAL A 82 10.65 5.42 36.34
N ASN A 83 9.81 6.10 37.14
CA ASN A 83 9.23 5.50 38.35
C ASN A 83 7.91 6.19 38.73
N ARG A 84 7.19 5.56 39.65
CA ARG A 84 5.98 6.08 40.28
C ARG A 84 6.20 6.12 41.81
N CYS A 85 5.70 7.15 42.47
CA CYS A 85 5.78 7.30 43.93
C CYS A 85 4.41 7.22 44.61
N MET A 86 3.33 7.10 43.83
CA MET A 86 1.96 6.94 44.29
C MET A 86 1.14 6.19 43.27
N LEU A 87 0.12 5.45 43.72
CA LEU A 87 -0.94 4.98 42.88
C LEU A 87 -1.95 6.10 42.62
N CYS A 88 -2.46 6.17 41.45
CA CYS A 88 -3.49 7.13 41.03
C CYS A 88 -4.56 6.37 40.27
N LEU A 89 -5.70 6.13 40.91
CA LEU A 89 -6.78 5.30 40.41
C LEU A 89 -8.01 6.16 40.08
N ASP A 90 -8.51 6.07 38.86
CA ASP A 90 -9.68 6.81 38.37
C ASP A 90 -10.93 5.90 38.52
N ALA A 91 -11.76 6.16 39.52
CA ALA A 91 -12.95 5.38 39.81
C ALA A 91 -14.15 5.99 39.08
N ASP A 92 -14.24 5.69 37.77
CA ASP A 92 -15.31 6.20 36.88
C ASP A 92 -16.69 5.54 37.13
N ASN A 93 -16.70 4.40 37.81
CA ASN A 93 -17.89 3.63 38.17
C ASN A 93 -17.96 3.41 39.69
N ALA A 94 -17.54 4.41 40.48
CA ALA A 94 -17.63 4.36 41.94
C ALA A 94 -19.09 4.21 42.40
N ASP A 95 -19.27 3.51 43.49
CA ASP A 95 -20.51 3.38 44.23
C ASP A 95 -20.28 3.70 45.73
N PRO A 96 -21.32 3.90 46.53
CA PRO A 96 -21.15 4.17 47.98
C PRO A 96 -20.32 3.13 48.72
N GLY A 97 -20.32 1.87 48.27
CA GLY A 97 -19.54 0.79 48.83
C GLY A 97 -18.02 1.00 48.73
N LEU A 98 -17.54 1.84 47.78
CA LEU A 98 -16.11 2.18 47.69
C LEU A 98 -15.68 2.97 48.94
N MET A 99 -16.51 3.86 49.45
CA MET A 99 -16.22 4.62 50.67
C MET A 99 -16.22 3.71 51.88
N ASP A 100 -17.21 2.81 51.99
CA ASP A 100 -17.30 1.82 53.04
C ASP A 100 -16.05 0.89 53.05
N ASP A 101 -15.61 0.43 51.86
CA ASP A 101 -14.41 -0.42 51.74
C ASP A 101 -13.14 0.34 52.12
N LEU A 102 -12.99 1.62 51.74
CA LEU A 102 -11.85 2.45 52.15
C LEU A 102 -11.83 2.69 53.66
N ASP A 103 -12.97 3.02 54.25
CA ASP A 103 -13.07 3.33 55.69
C ASP A 103 -12.92 2.07 56.58
N MET A 104 -13.40 0.92 56.12
CA MET A 104 -13.44 -0.31 56.90
C MET A 104 -12.22 -1.21 56.72
N THR A 105 -11.63 -1.25 55.50
CA THR A 105 -10.62 -2.26 55.16
C THR A 105 -9.27 -1.67 54.73
N PHE A 106 -9.24 -0.41 54.26
CA PHE A 106 -8.00 0.18 53.76
C PHE A 106 -7.25 0.93 54.84
N ILE A 107 -6.14 0.39 55.30
CA ILE A 107 -5.38 0.86 56.47
C ILE A 107 -4.27 1.86 56.11
N ASN A 108 -4.08 2.19 54.85
CA ASN A 108 -3.01 3.06 54.39
C ASN A 108 -3.53 4.46 54.05
N ALA A 109 -2.59 5.42 54.01
CA ALA A 109 -2.89 6.79 53.63
C ALA A 109 -3.46 6.90 52.21
N TYR A 110 -4.50 7.71 52.04
CA TYR A 110 -5.03 8.07 50.74
C TYR A 110 -5.63 9.47 50.69
N ALA A 111 -5.75 10.01 49.50
CA ALA A 111 -6.56 11.17 49.21
C ALA A 111 -7.56 10.84 48.10
N LEU A 112 -8.81 11.23 48.27
CA LEU A 112 -9.90 10.98 47.36
C LEU A 112 -10.59 12.28 47.00
N TYR A 113 -10.83 12.54 45.71
CA TYR A 113 -11.59 13.70 45.24
C TYR A 113 -12.48 13.39 44.04
N SER A 114 -13.56 14.19 43.94
CA SER A 114 -14.50 14.03 42.79
C SER A 114 -13.91 14.62 41.52
N THR A 115 -14.23 13.96 40.38
CA THR A 115 -13.85 14.43 39.05
C THR A 115 -14.91 15.38 38.50
N HIS A 116 -14.60 16.12 37.44
CA HIS A 116 -15.48 17.11 36.81
C HIS A 116 -16.87 16.58 36.44
N SER A 117 -16.98 15.30 36.12
CA SER A 117 -18.24 14.65 35.74
C SER A 117 -18.94 13.93 36.89
N HIS A 118 -18.58 14.22 38.13
CA HIS A 118 -19.17 13.61 39.31
C HIS A 118 -20.60 14.17 39.54
N THR A 119 -21.52 13.28 39.87
CA THR A 119 -22.84 13.63 40.45
C THR A 119 -23.15 12.64 41.55
N PRO A 120 -24.08 12.99 42.50
CA PRO A 120 -24.47 12.06 43.57
C PRO A 120 -25.02 10.73 43.03
N GLU A 121 -25.71 10.75 41.90
CA GLU A 121 -26.29 9.55 41.26
C GLU A 121 -25.25 8.73 40.51
N LYS A 122 -24.16 9.40 40.07
CA LYS A 122 -23.08 8.78 39.34
C LYS A 122 -21.75 9.23 39.89
N MET A 123 -21.31 8.55 40.93
CA MET A 123 -20.06 8.86 41.59
C MET A 123 -18.87 8.65 40.67
N ARG A 124 -18.03 9.68 40.56
CA ARG A 124 -16.77 9.61 39.80
C ARG A 124 -15.67 10.23 40.64
N LEU A 125 -14.78 9.39 41.13
CA LEU A 125 -13.80 9.73 42.13
C LEU A 125 -12.39 9.43 41.65
N ARG A 126 -11.41 10.09 42.21
CA ARG A 126 -10.01 9.84 41.96
C ARG A 126 -9.29 9.57 43.27
N LEU A 127 -8.69 8.38 43.37
CA LEU A 127 -7.99 7.88 44.53
C LEU A 127 -6.48 7.99 44.33
N ILE A 128 -5.80 8.67 45.26
CA ILE A 128 -4.34 8.83 45.30
C ILE A 128 -3.84 8.08 46.55
N ILE A 129 -2.92 7.13 46.38
CA ILE A 129 -2.33 6.34 47.46
C ILE A 129 -0.81 6.49 47.38
N PRO A 130 -0.17 7.15 48.37
CA PRO A 130 1.28 7.29 48.42
C PRO A 130 1.97 5.97 48.77
N LEU A 131 3.16 5.76 48.17
CA LEU A 131 3.94 4.51 48.35
C LEU A 131 5.14 4.76 49.25
N THR A 132 5.55 3.76 50.05
CA THR A 132 6.74 3.79 50.90
C THR A 132 8.04 3.94 50.11
N ARG A 133 8.10 3.39 48.90
CA ARG A 133 9.18 3.54 47.93
C ARG A 133 8.64 3.86 46.53
N THR A 134 9.53 4.34 45.67
CA THR A 134 9.20 4.40 44.24
C THR A 134 9.18 3.01 43.61
N VAL A 135 8.28 2.81 42.65
CA VAL A 135 8.12 1.56 41.90
C VAL A 135 8.41 1.79 40.43
N THR A 136 8.87 0.75 39.76
CA THR A 136 9.02 0.75 38.30
C THR A 136 7.65 0.82 37.60
N PRO A 137 7.57 1.15 36.30
CA PRO A 137 6.32 1.14 35.57
C PRO A 137 5.56 -0.21 35.62
N ASP A 138 6.28 -1.33 35.58
CA ASP A 138 5.68 -2.66 35.62
C ASP A 138 5.21 -3.01 37.05
N GLU A 139 5.99 -2.72 38.08
CA GLU A 139 5.54 -2.84 39.45
C GLU A 139 4.29 -1.98 39.69
N TYR A 140 4.25 -0.74 39.15
CA TYR A 140 3.08 0.12 39.27
C TYR A 140 1.84 -0.55 38.68
N ALA A 141 1.94 -1.17 37.48
CA ALA A 141 0.83 -1.86 36.85
C ALA A 141 0.34 -3.06 37.69
N ALA A 142 1.26 -3.83 38.28
CA ALA A 142 0.91 -4.97 39.14
C ALA A 142 0.28 -4.50 40.46
N VAL A 143 0.93 -3.56 41.17
CA VAL A 143 0.47 -3.06 42.49
C VAL A 143 -0.88 -2.36 42.37
N SER A 144 -1.06 -1.50 41.35
CA SER A 144 -2.30 -0.75 41.15
C SER A 144 -3.48 -1.65 40.83
N ARG A 145 -3.26 -2.76 40.05
CA ARG A 145 -4.29 -3.74 39.75
C ARG A 145 -4.70 -4.57 40.97
N ARG A 146 -3.74 -4.98 41.81
CA ARG A 146 -4.03 -5.73 43.02
C ARG A 146 -4.83 -4.88 44.00
N VAL A 147 -4.41 -3.63 44.23
CA VAL A 147 -5.15 -2.71 45.10
C VAL A 147 -6.55 -2.42 44.57
N ALA A 148 -6.67 -2.23 43.27
CA ALA A 148 -7.98 -2.05 42.65
C ALA A 148 -8.88 -3.31 42.72
N ASP A 149 -8.28 -4.51 42.68
CA ASP A 149 -8.98 -5.79 42.86
C ASP A 149 -9.55 -5.92 44.29
N ASP A 150 -8.74 -5.57 45.28
CA ASP A 150 -9.14 -5.56 46.68
C ASP A 150 -10.29 -4.56 46.97
N LEU A 151 -10.34 -3.43 46.22
CA LEU A 151 -11.37 -2.40 46.32
C LEU A 151 -12.51 -2.56 45.30
N GLY A 152 -12.52 -3.69 44.54
CA GLY A 152 -13.51 -3.94 43.48
C GLY A 152 -13.08 -3.39 42.12
N LEU A 153 -12.35 -4.20 41.35
CA LEU A 153 -11.69 -3.85 40.10
C LEU A 153 -12.60 -3.18 39.05
N SER A 154 -13.88 -3.55 39.01
CA SER A 154 -14.88 -3.00 38.07
C SER A 154 -15.24 -1.53 38.29
N ARG A 155 -14.91 -0.99 39.46
CA ARG A 155 -15.13 0.43 39.83
C ARG A 155 -14.15 1.36 39.12
N PHE A 156 -13.00 0.85 38.67
CA PHE A 156 -11.90 1.65 38.14
C PHE A 156 -11.82 1.61 36.62
N ASP A 157 -11.41 2.75 36.01
CA ASP A 157 -11.09 2.83 34.58
C ASP A 157 -9.85 1.96 34.30
N PRO A 158 -9.91 0.98 33.37
CA PRO A 158 -8.76 0.14 33.02
C PRO A 158 -7.51 0.91 32.58
N THR A 159 -7.65 2.10 32.04
CA THR A 159 -6.52 2.96 31.63
C THR A 159 -5.80 3.59 32.81
N THR A 160 -6.34 3.49 34.02
CA THR A 160 -5.69 3.99 35.24
C THR A 160 -4.41 3.22 35.59
N PHE A 161 -4.29 1.98 35.11
CA PHE A 161 -3.11 1.13 35.33
C PHE A 161 -1.93 1.47 34.41
N GLU A 162 -2.11 2.40 33.46
CA GLU A 162 -1.03 2.89 32.61
C GLU A 162 -0.11 3.83 33.40
N PRO A 163 1.23 3.60 33.44
CA PRO A 163 2.14 4.41 34.24
C PRO A 163 2.16 5.90 33.88
N ALA A 164 1.91 6.26 32.62
CA ALA A 164 1.87 7.65 32.15
C ALA A 164 0.48 8.30 32.26
N ARG A 165 -0.47 7.65 32.96
CA ARG A 165 -1.84 8.18 33.09
C ARG A 165 -1.83 9.55 33.76
N LEU A 166 -2.47 10.50 33.08
CA LEU A 166 -2.70 11.84 33.59
C LEU A 166 -3.83 11.84 34.61
N MET A 167 -3.58 12.48 35.76
CA MET A 167 -4.62 12.86 36.72
C MET A 167 -4.83 14.36 36.63
N TYR A 168 -6.05 14.77 36.20
CA TYR A 168 -6.41 16.18 36.20
C TYR A 168 -6.53 16.71 37.64
N TRP A 169 -6.14 17.94 37.84
CA TRP A 169 -6.52 18.64 39.07
C TRP A 169 -8.04 18.76 39.13
N PRO A 170 -8.62 18.91 40.36
CA PRO A 170 -10.07 18.99 40.49
C PRO A 170 -10.64 20.23 39.82
N SER A 171 -11.73 20.02 39.07
CA SER A 171 -12.59 21.10 38.58
C SER A 171 -14.04 20.66 38.69
N THR A 172 -14.96 21.62 38.78
CA THR A 172 -16.38 21.33 39.07
C THR A 172 -17.27 22.31 38.29
N PRO A 173 -18.35 21.87 37.63
CA PRO A 173 -19.38 22.76 37.09
C PRO A 173 -19.97 23.69 38.16
N GLU A 174 -20.58 24.82 37.72
CA GLU A 174 -21.09 25.85 38.63
C GLU A 174 -22.09 25.29 39.65
N ASP A 175 -22.97 24.37 39.24
CA ASP A 175 -23.95 23.69 40.07
C ASP A 175 -23.55 22.29 40.53
N GLY A 176 -22.30 21.89 40.25
CA GLY A 176 -21.75 20.58 40.61
C GLY A 176 -21.35 20.47 42.06
N GLU A 177 -21.30 19.24 42.59
CA GLU A 177 -20.85 18.96 43.93
C GLU A 177 -19.38 18.55 43.91
N PHE A 178 -18.56 19.16 44.77
CA PHE A 178 -17.18 18.78 44.99
C PHE A 178 -17.01 18.00 46.30
N PHE A 179 -16.40 16.83 46.19
CA PHE A 179 -16.09 15.97 47.30
C PHE A 179 -14.57 15.83 47.46
N PHE A 180 -14.08 15.91 48.69
CA PHE A 180 -12.68 15.62 49.04
C PHE A 180 -12.62 14.94 50.41
N HIS A 181 -11.86 13.83 50.45
CA HIS A 181 -11.51 13.14 51.68
C HIS A 181 -10.03 12.79 51.69
N CYS A 182 -9.40 12.74 52.90
CA CYS A 182 -7.99 12.40 53.05
C CYS A 182 -7.80 11.67 54.38
N GLU A 183 -7.21 10.48 54.31
CA GLU A 183 -6.85 9.67 55.48
C GLU A 183 -5.33 9.78 55.75
N ASP A 184 -4.96 10.15 56.97
CA ASP A 184 -3.59 10.26 57.43
C ASP A 184 -3.15 8.98 58.13
N ALA A 185 -2.64 8.03 57.36
CA ALA A 185 -2.19 6.71 57.79
C ALA A 185 -0.77 6.40 57.24
N PRO A 186 -0.16 5.26 57.60
CA PRO A 186 1.08 4.82 56.95
C PRO A 186 0.94 4.68 55.43
N PHE A 187 2.02 5.01 54.71
CA PHE A 187 2.05 4.83 53.26
C PHE A 187 1.98 3.36 52.88
N LEU A 188 1.40 3.05 51.74
CA LEU A 188 1.27 1.69 51.21
C LEU A 188 2.66 1.13 50.88
N ASP A 189 2.96 -0.06 51.42
CA ASP A 189 4.17 -0.79 51.06
C ASP A 189 3.93 -1.62 49.79
N PRO A 190 4.53 -1.23 48.63
CA PRO A 190 4.36 -1.95 47.39
C PRO A 190 4.95 -3.36 47.45
N ASP A 191 5.96 -3.63 48.29
CA ASP A 191 6.56 -4.96 48.38
C ASP A 191 5.59 -5.96 49.04
N GLU A 192 4.81 -5.52 50.02
CA GLU A 192 3.77 -6.36 50.61
C GLU A 192 2.67 -6.70 49.61
N VAL A 193 2.28 -5.74 48.78
CA VAL A 193 1.30 -5.98 47.72
C VAL A 193 1.85 -6.95 46.66
N LEU A 194 3.11 -6.79 46.23
CA LEU A 194 3.74 -7.67 45.25
C LEU A 194 3.91 -9.10 45.76
N LYS A 195 4.10 -9.31 47.08
CA LYS A 195 4.15 -10.65 47.70
C LYS A 195 2.83 -11.42 47.63
N THR A 196 1.71 -10.75 47.41
CA THR A 196 0.39 -11.44 47.26
C THR A 196 0.27 -12.19 45.95
N TYR A 197 1.12 -11.91 44.97
CA TYR A 197 1.20 -12.65 43.73
C TYR A 197 2.09 -13.88 43.89
N ALA A 198 1.75 -14.98 43.19
CA ALA A 198 2.64 -16.15 43.06
C ALA A 198 3.94 -15.74 42.32
N ASP A 199 3.78 -15.01 41.22
CA ASP A 199 4.84 -14.25 40.52
C ASP A 199 4.23 -12.97 39.93
N TRP A 200 4.56 -11.82 40.50
CA TRP A 200 4.04 -10.55 40.01
C TRP A 200 4.59 -10.15 38.63
N ARG A 201 5.70 -10.77 38.19
CA ARG A 201 6.28 -10.54 36.85
C ARG A 201 5.48 -11.21 35.75
N ASP A 202 4.76 -12.27 36.07
CA ASP A 202 3.85 -12.89 35.12
C ASP A 202 2.57 -12.06 34.99
N ALA A 203 2.48 -11.29 33.91
CA ALA A 203 1.34 -10.42 33.62
C ALA A 203 0.02 -11.20 33.44
N SER A 204 0.06 -12.51 33.20
CA SER A 204 -1.14 -13.35 33.11
C SER A 204 -1.83 -13.54 34.47
N LEU A 205 -1.10 -13.36 35.54
CA LEU A 205 -1.62 -13.46 36.92
C LEU A 205 -2.19 -12.15 37.45
N TRP A 206 -2.09 -11.07 36.70
CA TRP A 206 -2.62 -9.77 37.14
C TRP A 206 -4.14 -9.76 37.11
N PRO A 207 -4.80 -9.18 38.12
CA PRO A 207 -6.24 -9.02 38.10
C PRO A 207 -6.69 -8.24 36.87
N THR A 208 -7.66 -8.82 36.14
CA THR A 208 -8.30 -8.22 34.98
C THR A 208 -9.80 -8.33 35.15
N THR A 209 -10.53 -7.29 34.78
CA THR A 209 -11.98 -7.41 34.70
C THR A 209 -12.30 -8.32 33.49
N GLN A 210 -13.10 -9.37 33.66
CA GLN A 210 -13.59 -10.18 32.53
C GLN A 210 -14.07 -9.33 31.34
N PRO A 211 -14.72 -8.15 31.55
CA PRO A 211 -15.04 -7.25 30.46
C PRO A 211 -13.84 -6.71 29.66
N VAL A 212 -12.60 -6.73 30.17
CA VAL A 212 -11.44 -6.20 29.44
C VAL A 212 -10.95 -7.18 28.38
N GLU A 213 -10.82 -8.46 28.69
CA GLU A 213 -10.46 -9.47 27.70
C GLU A 213 -11.59 -9.68 26.67
N GLU A 214 -12.84 -9.76 27.12
CA GLU A 214 -14.00 -9.79 26.23
C GLU A 214 -14.10 -8.50 25.40
N ARG A 215 -13.78 -7.34 25.99
CA ARG A 215 -13.74 -6.06 25.29
C ARG A 215 -12.61 -5.98 24.26
N ILE A 216 -11.44 -6.54 24.55
CA ILE A 216 -10.33 -6.63 23.59
C ILE A 216 -10.73 -7.58 22.45
N ARG A 217 -11.24 -8.77 22.74
CA ARG A 217 -11.76 -9.71 21.74
C ARG A 217 -12.93 -9.13 20.94
N HIS A 218 -13.85 -8.44 21.60
CA HIS A 218 -14.98 -7.78 20.95
C HIS A 218 -14.57 -6.53 20.17
N THR A 219 -13.52 -5.83 20.59
CA THR A 219 -12.95 -4.69 19.86
C THR A 219 -12.16 -5.19 18.65
N ALA A 220 -11.44 -6.30 18.77
CA ALA A 220 -10.81 -6.99 17.66
C ALA A 220 -11.87 -7.48 16.64
N GLY A 221 -12.98 -8.04 17.10
CA GLY A 221 -14.09 -8.45 16.23
C GLY A 221 -14.94 -7.32 15.65
N LYS A 222 -14.86 -6.10 16.21
CA LYS A 222 -15.53 -4.89 15.67
C LYS A 222 -14.63 -4.01 14.81
N GLN A 223 -13.32 -4.15 14.93
CA GLN A 223 -12.41 -3.51 13.99
C GLN A 223 -12.55 -4.26 12.65
N GLU A 224 -12.58 -3.49 11.58
CA GLU A 224 -12.43 -4.04 10.23
C GLU A 224 -11.18 -4.94 10.21
N ASP A 225 -11.34 -6.18 9.74
CA ASP A 225 -10.23 -7.13 9.65
C ASP A 225 -9.04 -6.47 8.94
N PRO A 226 -7.86 -6.41 9.58
CA PRO A 226 -6.71 -5.73 9.00
C PRO A 226 -6.30 -6.32 7.65
N THR A 227 -6.62 -7.59 7.39
CA THR A 227 -6.34 -8.27 6.12
C THR A 227 -7.34 -7.90 5.02
N GLU A 228 -8.53 -7.38 5.35
CA GLU A 228 -9.52 -6.90 4.38
C GLU A 228 -9.33 -5.43 4.01
N LYS A 229 -8.48 -4.70 4.73
CA LYS A 229 -8.19 -3.29 4.43
C LYS A 229 -7.53 -3.15 3.06
N ARG A 230 -7.98 -2.14 2.32
CA ARG A 230 -7.38 -1.80 1.02
C ARG A 230 -6.07 -1.01 1.19
N GLY A 231 -5.22 -1.05 0.16
CA GLY A 231 -3.97 -0.29 0.09
C GLY A 231 -2.87 -0.85 0.97
N ILE A 232 -1.84 -0.03 1.22
CA ILE A 232 -0.57 -0.46 1.80
C ILE A 232 -0.69 -1.09 3.20
N ILE A 233 -1.63 -0.61 4.02
CA ILE A 233 -1.83 -1.12 5.38
C ILE A 233 -2.36 -2.56 5.34
N GLY A 234 -3.38 -2.80 4.51
CA GLY A 234 -3.94 -4.15 4.34
C GLY A 234 -2.95 -5.11 3.68
N ALA A 235 -2.25 -4.65 2.65
CA ALA A 235 -1.22 -5.44 1.99
C ALA A 235 -0.10 -5.86 2.96
N PHE A 236 0.37 -4.96 3.82
CA PHE A 236 1.34 -5.28 4.86
C PHE A 236 0.79 -6.33 5.86
N CYS A 237 -0.47 -6.19 6.29
CA CYS A 237 -1.10 -7.14 7.22
C CYS A 237 -1.43 -8.51 6.57
N ARG A 238 -1.55 -8.59 5.24
CA ARG A 238 -1.66 -9.87 4.52
C ARG A 238 -0.30 -10.53 4.29
N ALA A 239 0.73 -9.70 4.07
CA ALA A 239 2.11 -10.17 3.87
C ALA A 239 2.79 -10.62 5.16
N HIS A 240 2.38 -10.06 6.31
CA HIS A 240 3.00 -10.31 7.61
C HIS A 240 1.93 -10.57 8.68
N THR A 241 1.97 -11.74 9.29
CA THR A 241 1.21 -12.04 10.49
C THR A 241 1.86 -11.36 11.71
N ILE A 242 1.19 -11.37 12.86
CA ILE A 242 1.80 -10.89 14.11
C ILE A 242 3.05 -11.72 14.45
N THR A 243 2.98 -13.03 14.29
CA THR A 243 4.10 -13.95 14.55
C THR A 243 5.29 -13.65 13.62
N ASP A 244 5.04 -13.35 12.33
CA ASP A 244 6.10 -12.93 11.39
C ASP A 244 6.76 -11.62 11.83
N VAL A 245 5.97 -10.65 12.27
CA VAL A 245 6.50 -9.39 12.80
C VAL A 245 7.39 -9.62 14.01
N LEU A 246 6.96 -10.44 14.96
CA LEU A 246 7.70 -10.71 16.19
C LEU A 246 9.01 -11.48 15.92
N THR A 247 9.02 -12.37 14.93
CA THR A 247 10.17 -13.24 14.64
C THR A 247 11.15 -12.64 13.63
N HIS A 248 10.68 -11.89 12.63
CA HIS A 248 11.52 -11.43 11.52
C HIS A 248 11.75 -9.92 11.49
N ILE A 249 10.77 -9.11 11.92
CA ILE A 249 10.89 -7.65 11.86
C ILE A 249 11.34 -7.08 13.21
N LEU A 250 10.86 -7.64 14.31
CA LEU A 250 11.16 -7.20 15.68
C LEU A 250 11.81 -8.32 16.54
N PRO A 251 12.80 -9.10 16.02
CA PRO A 251 13.32 -10.30 16.68
C PRO A 251 13.97 -10.01 18.04
N ASP A 252 14.54 -8.81 18.23
CA ASP A 252 15.23 -8.41 19.46
C ASP A 252 14.30 -7.70 20.46
N ARG A 253 13.01 -7.58 20.15
CA ARG A 253 12.04 -6.86 20.98
C ARG A 253 11.20 -7.77 21.85
N TYR A 254 10.96 -8.99 21.40
CA TYR A 254 10.10 -9.94 22.09
C TYR A 254 10.73 -11.33 22.09
N THR A 255 10.51 -12.04 23.20
CA THR A 255 10.87 -13.45 23.32
C THR A 255 9.60 -14.30 23.52
N PRO A 256 9.47 -15.45 22.86
CA PRO A 256 8.34 -16.34 23.06
C PRO A 256 8.34 -16.90 24.48
N THR A 257 7.17 -17.28 24.98
CA THR A 257 6.98 -18.00 26.24
C THR A 257 6.63 -19.47 25.98
N GLU A 258 6.36 -20.23 27.03
CA GLU A 258 5.84 -21.61 26.91
C GLU A 258 4.40 -21.67 26.34
N GLN A 259 3.69 -20.55 26.33
CA GLN A 259 2.36 -20.41 25.74
C GLN A 259 2.49 -19.81 24.34
N ASP A 260 1.94 -20.48 23.34
CA ASP A 260 2.10 -20.15 21.90
C ASP A 260 1.58 -18.74 21.53
N ASP A 261 0.60 -18.22 22.27
CA ASP A 261 -0.03 -16.91 22.04
C ASP A 261 0.57 -15.76 22.87
N ARG A 262 1.66 -16.02 23.66
CA ARG A 262 2.24 -15.03 24.57
C ARG A 262 3.72 -14.80 24.34
N TYR A 263 4.10 -13.53 24.42
CA TYR A 263 5.48 -13.08 24.26
C TYR A 263 5.86 -12.12 25.38
N THR A 264 7.14 -12.10 25.70
CA THR A 264 7.74 -11.21 26.71
C THR A 264 8.47 -10.06 26.00
N PHE A 265 8.17 -8.81 26.38
CA PHE A 265 8.91 -7.66 25.91
C PHE A 265 10.28 -7.59 26.58
N VAL A 266 11.37 -7.60 25.82
CA VAL A 266 12.75 -7.65 26.33
C VAL A 266 13.13 -6.42 27.15
N GLY A 267 12.52 -5.27 26.87
CA GLY A 267 12.74 -4.01 27.62
C GLY A 267 11.94 -3.88 28.91
N GLY A 268 11.09 -4.87 29.25
CA GLY A 268 10.26 -4.90 30.46
C GLY A 268 10.81 -5.79 31.54
N SER A 269 10.20 -5.73 32.73
CA SER A 269 10.51 -6.58 33.89
C SER A 269 9.45 -7.67 34.11
N THR A 270 8.45 -7.76 33.26
CA THR A 270 7.35 -8.73 33.30
C THR A 270 7.47 -9.76 32.18
N THR A 271 6.86 -10.93 32.35
CA THR A 271 6.86 -12.03 31.40
C THR A 271 5.45 -12.24 30.81
N GLY A 272 5.34 -12.73 29.55
CA GLY A 272 4.08 -13.13 28.92
C GLY A 272 3.05 -12.02 28.71
N GLY A 273 3.48 -10.76 28.75
CA GLY A 273 2.56 -9.63 28.74
C GLY A 273 2.05 -9.21 27.35
N LEU A 274 2.66 -9.64 26.26
CA LEU A 274 2.09 -9.49 24.92
C LEU A 274 1.23 -10.71 24.61
N VAL A 275 -0.03 -10.51 24.26
CA VAL A 275 -0.99 -11.55 23.86
C VAL A 275 -1.34 -11.39 22.39
N VAL A 276 -1.27 -12.47 21.63
CA VAL A 276 -1.59 -12.53 20.20
C VAL A 276 -3.01 -13.10 20.03
N TYR A 277 -3.83 -12.47 19.18
CA TYR A 277 -5.20 -12.89 18.88
C TYR A 277 -5.33 -13.20 17.38
N ASP A 278 -5.67 -14.45 17.07
CA ASP A 278 -5.90 -14.95 15.70
C ASP A 278 -4.73 -14.65 14.71
N ASP A 279 -3.53 -14.44 15.24
CA ASP A 279 -2.32 -14.00 14.51
C ASP A 279 -2.51 -12.70 13.68
N LYS A 280 -3.58 -11.97 13.94
CA LYS A 280 -3.95 -10.70 13.28
C LYS A 280 -3.78 -9.49 14.17
N TYR A 281 -3.89 -9.69 15.48
CA TYR A 281 -3.79 -8.62 16.47
C TYR A 281 -2.89 -9.01 17.62
N ALA A 282 -2.24 -8.02 18.21
CA ALA A 282 -1.49 -8.16 19.45
C ALA A 282 -1.91 -7.08 20.44
N PHE A 283 -1.97 -7.42 21.72
CA PHE A 283 -2.16 -6.47 22.81
C PHE A 283 -1.07 -6.66 23.86
N SER A 284 -0.34 -5.61 24.18
CA SER A 284 0.71 -5.66 25.20
C SER A 284 0.25 -5.07 26.52
N HIS A 285 0.36 -5.87 27.59
CA HIS A 285 0.17 -5.46 28.97
C HIS A 285 1.47 -4.92 29.59
N HIS A 286 2.61 -5.02 28.91
CA HIS A 286 3.87 -4.48 29.38
C HIS A 286 3.81 -2.94 29.43
N ALA A 287 4.07 -2.40 30.61
CA ALA A 287 3.92 -0.98 30.85
C ALA A 287 4.95 -0.11 30.11
N THR A 288 6.15 -0.65 29.87
CA THR A 288 7.26 0.02 29.18
C THR A 288 7.30 -0.23 27.68
N ASP A 289 6.47 -1.14 27.18
CA ASP A 289 6.37 -1.44 25.74
C ASP A 289 5.79 -0.24 24.98
N PRO A 290 6.42 0.22 23.89
CA PRO A 290 5.86 1.25 23.02
C PRO A 290 4.43 0.94 22.52
N ALA A 291 4.10 -0.33 22.34
CA ALA A 291 2.77 -0.82 21.98
C ALA A 291 1.84 -1.06 23.17
N GLY A 292 2.33 -0.84 24.41
CA GLY A 292 1.60 -1.10 25.65
C GLY A 292 0.23 -0.43 25.72
N GLY A 293 -0.78 -1.18 26.17
CA GLY A 293 -2.16 -0.70 26.30
C GLY A 293 -2.91 -0.49 24.98
N LYS A 294 -2.37 -0.95 23.83
CA LYS A 294 -2.96 -0.77 22.50
C LYS A 294 -3.21 -2.11 21.82
N LEU A 295 -4.37 -2.23 21.17
CA LEU A 295 -4.64 -3.33 20.27
C LEU A 295 -4.03 -2.99 18.90
N CYS A 296 -2.99 -3.72 18.51
CA CYS A 296 -2.19 -3.46 17.30
C CYS A 296 -2.39 -4.60 16.30
N ASN A 297 -2.59 -4.27 15.03
CA ASN A 297 -2.33 -5.18 13.93
C ASN A 297 -0.83 -5.21 13.59
N ALA A 298 -0.40 -6.01 12.61
CA ALA A 298 1.00 -6.12 12.22
C ALA A 298 1.64 -4.76 11.84
N PHE A 299 0.93 -3.95 11.07
CA PHE A 299 1.39 -2.61 10.68
C PHE A 299 1.56 -1.67 11.89
N ASP A 300 0.57 -1.65 12.79
CA ASP A 300 0.63 -0.81 13.99
C ASP A 300 1.70 -1.27 14.97
N LEU A 301 1.90 -2.57 15.14
CA LEU A 301 2.93 -3.11 16.02
C LEU A 301 4.33 -2.66 15.59
N VAL A 302 4.65 -2.80 14.30
CA VAL A 302 5.93 -2.31 13.74
C VAL A 302 6.04 -0.79 13.88
N ARG A 303 4.97 -0.05 13.60
CA ARG A 303 4.91 1.41 13.70
C ARG A 303 5.27 1.91 15.10
N TRP A 304 4.70 1.30 16.14
CA TRP A 304 4.96 1.70 17.52
C TRP A 304 6.40 1.44 17.94
N HIS A 305 7.08 0.43 17.40
CA HIS A 305 8.46 0.11 17.75
C HIS A 305 9.49 0.89 16.94
N LEU A 306 9.27 1.07 15.64
CA LEU A 306 10.24 1.72 14.76
C LEU A 306 10.00 3.22 14.58
N PHE A 307 8.73 3.67 14.70
CA PHE A 307 8.31 5.03 14.38
C PHE A 307 7.40 5.64 15.45
N THR A 308 7.71 5.42 16.72
CA THR A 308 6.96 5.99 17.86
C THR A 308 6.87 7.52 17.72
N PRO A 309 5.67 8.13 17.85
CA PRO A 309 5.53 9.58 17.83
C PRO A 309 6.43 10.27 18.89
N GLY A 310 7.18 11.29 18.47
CA GLY A 310 8.15 11.99 19.32
C GLY A 310 9.43 11.22 19.64
N GLY A 311 9.58 10.01 19.08
CA GLY A 311 10.77 9.16 19.21
C GLY A 311 11.79 9.40 18.10
N THR A 312 12.72 8.46 17.98
CA THR A 312 13.76 8.43 16.95
C THR A 312 13.55 7.18 16.08
N ALA A 313 13.54 7.35 14.76
CA ALA A 313 13.45 6.26 13.81
C ALA A 313 14.77 5.48 13.70
N PRO A 314 14.80 4.29 13.10
CA PRO A 314 16.01 3.49 12.92
C PRO A 314 17.15 4.21 12.18
N ASP A 315 16.83 5.17 11.32
CA ASP A 315 17.80 6.01 10.59
C ASP A 315 18.39 7.16 11.43
N GLY A 316 18.03 7.24 12.71
CA GLY A 316 18.47 8.29 13.63
C GLY A 316 17.68 9.60 13.55
N SER A 317 16.72 9.73 12.65
CA SER A 317 15.92 10.95 12.48
C SER A 317 14.74 11.01 13.46
N SER A 318 14.28 12.22 13.80
CA SER A 318 13.09 12.42 14.65
C SER A 318 11.82 12.03 13.91
N VAL A 319 10.91 11.31 14.57
CA VAL A 319 9.65 10.84 13.98
C VAL A 319 8.59 11.95 13.91
N GLY A 320 8.60 12.91 14.82
CA GLY A 320 7.58 13.96 14.88
C GLY A 320 6.25 13.48 15.51
N ASP A 321 5.13 13.95 14.97
CA ASP A 321 3.78 13.66 15.48
C ASP A 321 3.22 12.30 15.00
N GLU A 322 1.99 12.00 15.40
CA GLU A 322 1.25 10.78 15.02
C GLU A 322 1.12 10.63 13.49
N LYS A 323 0.83 11.72 12.77
CA LYS A 323 0.70 11.69 11.30
C LYS A 323 2.04 11.37 10.63
N SER A 324 3.13 11.89 11.18
CA SER A 324 4.49 11.61 10.72
C SER A 324 4.88 10.15 10.97
N SER A 325 4.48 9.59 12.12
CA SER A 325 4.66 8.18 12.46
C SER A 325 3.99 7.26 11.45
N ILE A 326 2.70 7.50 11.15
CA ILE A 326 1.94 6.73 10.16
C ILE A 326 2.58 6.83 8.77
N ARG A 327 2.95 8.04 8.34
CA ARG A 327 3.60 8.25 7.04
C ARG A 327 4.89 7.47 6.89
N ARG A 328 5.76 7.49 7.92
CA ARG A 328 7.03 6.74 7.91
C ARG A 328 6.82 5.23 7.86
N MET A 329 5.83 4.73 8.59
CA MET A 329 5.49 3.32 8.51
C MET A 329 4.92 2.93 7.14
N GLN A 330 4.15 3.79 6.49
CA GLN A 330 3.70 3.58 5.12
C GLN A 330 4.88 3.58 4.12
N GLU A 331 5.86 4.47 4.31
CA GLU A 331 7.09 4.50 3.50
C GLU A 331 7.94 3.23 3.72
N TYR A 332 8.00 2.73 4.94
CA TYR A 332 8.65 1.45 5.27
C TYR A 332 7.95 0.27 4.57
N ALA A 333 6.63 0.16 4.73
CA ALA A 333 5.84 -0.89 4.10
C ALA A 333 5.91 -0.85 2.55
N ALA A 334 6.04 0.34 1.96
CA ALA A 334 6.21 0.50 0.52
C ALA A 334 7.60 0.03 0.00
N GLN A 335 8.58 -0.13 0.88
CA GLN A 335 9.90 -0.67 0.55
C GLN A 335 10.02 -2.17 0.87
N ASP A 336 9.12 -2.71 1.68
CA ASP A 336 9.10 -4.10 2.08
C ASP A 336 8.78 -5.04 0.91
N GLU A 337 9.64 -6.03 0.67
CA GLU A 337 9.53 -6.93 -0.50
C GLU A 337 8.29 -7.83 -0.44
N ALA A 338 7.94 -8.32 0.76
CA ALA A 338 6.76 -9.17 0.93
C ALA A 338 5.46 -8.37 0.66
N THR A 339 5.40 -7.12 1.12
CA THR A 339 4.27 -6.21 0.85
C THR A 339 4.15 -5.86 -0.64
N LYS A 340 5.29 -5.62 -1.33
CA LYS A 340 5.29 -5.38 -2.78
C LYS A 340 4.76 -6.58 -3.55
N ARG A 341 5.20 -7.78 -3.19
CA ARG A 341 4.72 -9.04 -3.79
C ARG A 341 3.23 -9.21 -3.58
N GLN A 342 2.74 -9.01 -2.35
CA GLN A 342 1.31 -9.06 -2.04
C GLN A 342 0.49 -8.09 -2.90
N LEU A 343 0.96 -6.85 -3.06
CA LEU A 343 0.31 -5.87 -3.93
C LEU A 343 0.37 -6.26 -5.41
N ALA A 344 1.43 -6.93 -5.86
CA ALA A 344 1.56 -7.43 -7.22
C ALA A 344 0.55 -8.57 -7.50
N GLU A 345 0.41 -9.50 -6.57
CA GLU A 345 -0.58 -10.60 -6.64
C GLU A 345 -2.01 -10.06 -6.69
N GLU A 346 -2.34 -9.08 -5.86
CA GLU A 346 -3.66 -8.44 -5.85
C GLU A 346 -3.97 -7.75 -7.18
N ARG A 347 -3.00 -7.04 -7.77
CA ARG A 347 -3.16 -6.42 -9.09
C ARG A 347 -3.37 -7.47 -10.19
N SER A 348 -2.63 -8.58 -10.13
CA SER A 348 -2.78 -9.68 -11.08
C SER A 348 -4.15 -10.33 -10.97
N ALA A 349 -4.63 -10.58 -9.74
CA ALA A 349 -5.97 -11.11 -9.50
C ALA A 349 -7.07 -10.16 -10.00
N GLN A 350 -6.94 -8.86 -9.75
CA GLN A 350 -7.86 -7.85 -10.25
C GLN A 350 -7.88 -7.80 -11.79
N ALA A 351 -6.70 -7.92 -12.43
CA ALA A 351 -6.60 -7.94 -13.88
C ALA A 351 -7.33 -9.16 -14.50
N VAL A 352 -7.26 -10.32 -13.84
CA VAL A 352 -7.98 -11.52 -14.24
C VAL A 352 -9.49 -11.34 -14.05
N GLU A 353 -9.93 -10.79 -12.92
CA GLU A 353 -11.34 -10.58 -12.62
C GLU A 353 -12.00 -9.59 -13.61
N GLU A 354 -11.34 -8.47 -13.90
CA GLU A 354 -11.93 -7.43 -14.76
C GLU A 354 -11.83 -7.70 -16.28
N PHE A 355 -10.75 -8.36 -16.72
CA PHE A 355 -10.46 -8.56 -18.14
C PHE A 355 -10.54 -10.02 -18.61
N GLY A 356 -10.95 -10.92 -17.71
CA GLY A 356 -11.10 -12.35 -17.97
C GLY A 356 -9.77 -13.10 -18.13
N ASP A 357 -9.84 -14.41 -17.92
CA ASP A 357 -8.74 -15.32 -18.20
C ASP A 357 -8.80 -15.68 -19.69
N LEU A 358 -8.06 -14.96 -20.52
CA LEU A 358 -7.86 -15.34 -21.90
C LEU A 358 -6.84 -16.49 -21.91
N ASP A 359 -7.34 -17.75 -21.93
CA ASP A 359 -6.60 -19.00 -22.07
C ASP A 359 -5.97 -19.62 -20.81
N THR A 360 -6.79 -20.31 -20.01
CA THR A 360 -6.32 -21.32 -19.04
C THR A 360 -5.74 -22.59 -19.71
N GLU A 361 -5.88 -22.79 -21.01
CA GLU A 361 -5.40 -24.01 -21.68
C GLU A 361 -3.91 -23.98 -22.10
N ASN A 362 -3.26 -22.82 -22.10
CA ASN A 362 -1.84 -22.69 -22.50
C ASN A 362 -0.86 -22.39 -21.35
N SER A 363 -1.33 -22.24 -20.13
CA SER A 363 -0.44 -21.97 -18.96
C SER A 363 0.34 -23.21 -18.48
N ALA A 364 0.02 -24.40 -18.98
CA ALA A 364 0.69 -25.64 -18.59
C ALA A 364 1.96 -25.98 -19.40
N SER A 365 2.30 -25.22 -20.44
CA SER A 365 3.43 -25.53 -21.33
C SER A 365 4.56 -24.48 -21.37
N VAL A 366 4.52 -23.45 -20.53
CA VAL A 366 5.61 -22.43 -20.42
C VAL A 366 6.37 -22.54 -19.09
N SER A 367 6.63 -23.76 -18.63
CA SER A 367 7.45 -24.02 -17.45
C SER A 367 8.91 -24.38 -17.80
N SER A 368 9.49 -23.77 -18.83
CA SER A 368 10.95 -23.93 -19.09
C SER A 368 11.58 -22.72 -19.78
N GLY A 369 11.30 -21.52 -19.28
CA GLY A 369 11.99 -20.31 -19.73
C GLY A 369 12.28 -19.39 -18.54
N ASN A 370 13.53 -19.33 -18.13
CA ASN A 370 14.19 -18.40 -17.22
C ASN A 370 13.38 -17.86 -16.01
N ALA A 371 13.78 -18.28 -14.83
CA ALA A 371 13.34 -17.81 -13.51
C ALA A 371 13.57 -16.31 -13.22
N SER A 372 13.71 -15.46 -14.23
CA SER A 372 13.89 -14.01 -14.13
C SER A 372 12.63 -13.19 -14.45
N ASP A 373 11.56 -13.81 -14.97
CA ASP A 373 10.39 -13.08 -15.44
C ASP A 373 9.24 -13.01 -14.41
N GLU A 374 9.29 -13.76 -13.31
CA GLU A 374 8.19 -13.81 -12.34
C GLU A 374 8.11 -12.60 -11.39
N ASN A 375 9.16 -11.79 -11.28
CA ASN A 375 9.26 -10.73 -10.27
C ASN A 375 9.31 -9.28 -10.83
N TRP A 376 8.97 -9.02 -12.09
CA TRP A 376 9.05 -7.66 -12.63
C TRP A 376 8.11 -6.66 -11.93
N GLN A 377 6.99 -7.14 -11.39
CA GLN A 377 6.05 -6.28 -10.66
C GLN A 377 6.61 -5.78 -9.32
N ASP A 378 7.54 -6.52 -8.72
CA ASP A 378 8.23 -6.14 -7.49
C ASP A 378 9.16 -4.94 -7.72
N ALA A 379 9.63 -4.77 -8.97
CA ALA A 379 10.46 -3.64 -9.38
C ALA A 379 9.67 -2.35 -9.64
N LEU A 380 8.32 -2.39 -9.60
CA LEU A 380 7.50 -1.19 -9.73
C LEU A 380 7.70 -0.26 -8.54
N GLU A 381 7.97 0.99 -8.81
CA GLU A 381 7.96 2.03 -7.79
C GLU A 381 6.53 2.30 -7.34
N ILE A 382 6.27 2.16 -6.05
CA ILE A 382 4.99 2.47 -5.42
C ILE A 382 5.08 3.70 -4.53
N ASP A 383 3.96 4.37 -4.32
CA ASP A 383 3.84 5.45 -3.35
C ASP A 383 3.55 4.90 -1.93
N LYS A 384 3.52 5.78 -0.94
CA LYS A 384 3.22 5.43 0.46
C LYS A 384 1.80 4.88 0.70
N GLN A 385 0.93 4.93 -0.28
CA GLN A 385 -0.40 4.32 -0.25
C GLN A 385 -0.43 2.93 -0.93
N GLY A 386 0.70 2.48 -1.50
CA GLY A 386 0.81 1.22 -2.25
C GLY A 386 0.37 1.31 -3.71
N ARG A 387 0.15 2.53 -4.24
CA ARG A 387 -0.23 2.74 -5.65
C ARG A 387 1.02 2.86 -6.49
N VAL A 388 0.97 2.32 -7.70
CA VAL A 388 2.06 2.45 -8.68
C VAL A 388 2.26 3.93 -9.02
N LYS A 389 3.50 4.42 -8.90
CA LYS A 389 3.83 5.81 -9.23
C LYS A 389 3.74 6.06 -10.75
N ASP A 390 3.24 7.22 -11.12
CA ASP A 390 3.21 7.69 -12.50
C ASP A 390 4.60 8.15 -12.97
N THR A 391 5.49 7.17 -13.25
CA THR A 391 6.82 7.41 -13.80
C THR A 391 6.96 6.77 -15.18
N LEU A 392 7.86 7.33 -16.01
CA LEU A 392 8.17 6.70 -17.31
C LEU A 392 8.79 5.30 -17.11
N GLY A 393 9.56 5.11 -16.04
CA GLY A 393 10.16 3.82 -15.69
C GLY A 393 9.11 2.74 -15.44
N ASN A 394 8.13 3.03 -14.59
CA ASN A 394 7.03 2.11 -14.31
C ASN A 394 6.22 1.81 -15.57
N LEU A 395 5.89 2.84 -16.35
CA LEU A 395 5.12 2.66 -17.58
C LEU A 395 5.89 1.80 -18.60
N ALA A 396 7.20 2.02 -18.75
CA ALA A 396 8.05 1.20 -19.60
C ALA A 396 8.13 -0.25 -19.11
N LEU A 397 8.27 -0.44 -17.80
CA LEU A 397 8.35 -1.76 -17.18
C LEU A 397 7.06 -2.56 -17.41
N ILE A 398 5.89 -1.94 -17.21
CA ILE A 398 4.58 -2.55 -17.48
C ILE A 398 4.45 -2.90 -18.96
N LEU A 399 4.66 -1.95 -19.87
CA LEU A 399 4.52 -2.17 -21.30
C LEU A 399 5.47 -3.26 -21.83
N ARG A 400 6.63 -3.46 -21.17
CA ARG A 400 7.61 -4.46 -21.55
C ARG A 400 7.26 -5.86 -21.08
N ASN A 401 6.71 -5.98 -19.86
CA ASN A 401 6.62 -7.27 -19.17
C ASN A 401 5.18 -7.78 -18.99
N ASP A 402 4.16 -6.92 -19.12
CA ASP A 402 2.78 -7.36 -19.00
C ASP A 402 2.41 -8.34 -20.13
N PRO A 403 2.07 -9.61 -19.82
CA PRO A 403 1.75 -10.61 -20.84
C PRO A 403 0.59 -10.23 -21.75
N LYS A 404 -0.35 -9.42 -21.26
CA LYS A 404 -1.51 -8.95 -22.02
C LYS A 404 -1.15 -7.88 -23.05
N LEU A 405 0.01 -7.23 -22.93
CA LEU A 405 0.47 -6.15 -23.81
C LEU A 405 1.63 -6.57 -24.73
N LYS A 406 2.06 -7.85 -24.68
CA LYS A 406 3.23 -8.34 -25.43
C LYS A 406 3.08 -8.28 -26.95
N ASP A 407 1.84 -8.32 -27.45
CA ASP A 407 1.55 -8.32 -28.88
C ASP A 407 1.60 -6.94 -29.52
N ILE A 408 1.73 -5.88 -28.73
CA ILE A 408 1.93 -4.53 -29.23
C ILE A 408 3.37 -4.40 -29.73
N ALA A 409 3.54 -4.20 -31.04
CA ALA A 409 4.84 -4.18 -31.69
C ALA A 409 4.90 -3.10 -32.78
N TYR A 410 6.07 -2.82 -33.32
CA TYR A 410 6.24 -1.89 -34.42
C TYR A 410 6.35 -2.65 -35.74
N ASN A 411 5.41 -2.41 -36.65
CA ASN A 411 5.42 -2.98 -37.97
C ASN A 411 6.27 -2.09 -38.90
N ILE A 412 7.46 -2.57 -39.24
CA ILE A 412 8.42 -1.88 -40.11
C ILE A 412 7.83 -1.63 -41.49
N HIS A 413 7.05 -2.58 -42.01
CA HIS A 413 6.45 -2.49 -43.35
C HIS A 413 5.35 -1.42 -43.46
N ARG A 414 4.61 -1.18 -42.36
CA ARG A 414 3.59 -0.12 -42.25
C ARG A 414 4.09 1.17 -41.60
N SER A 415 5.32 1.17 -41.12
CA SER A 415 5.94 2.30 -40.40
C SER A 415 5.09 2.79 -39.23
N GLY A 416 4.55 1.88 -38.43
CA GLY A 416 3.68 2.23 -37.31
C GLY A 416 3.50 1.15 -36.28
N ILE A 417 2.91 1.52 -35.13
CA ILE A 417 2.48 0.54 -34.14
C ILE A 417 1.43 -0.39 -34.75
N ASP A 418 1.53 -1.66 -34.42
CA ASP A 418 0.62 -2.71 -34.89
C ASP A 418 0.44 -3.75 -33.78
N ILE A 419 -0.51 -4.65 -33.96
CA ILE A 419 -0.77 -5.75 -33.05
C ILE A 419 -0.45 -7.04 -33.76
N ARG A 420 0.57 -7.74 -33.24
CA ARG A 420 0.90 -9.08 -33.72
C ARG A 420 -0.23 -10.04 -33.39
N ARG A 421 -0.47 -10.95 -34.30
CA ARG A 421 -1.43 -12.04 -34.11
C ARG A 421 -0.71 -13.36 -34.31
N ASP A 422 -1.11 -14.35 -33.53
CA ASP A 422 -0.63 -15.71 -33.71
C ASP A 422 -1.12 -16.35 -35.05
N ALA A 423 -0.79 -17.60 -35.27
CA ALA A 423 -1.18 -18.34 -36.49
C ALA A 423 -2.71 -18.47 -36.62
N ASP A 424 -3.44 -18.48 -35.52
CA ASP A 424 -4.89 -18.56 -35.46
C ASP A 424 -5.59 -17.20 -35.53
N GLY A 425 -4.81 -16.11 -35.62
CA GLY A 425 -5.31 -14.73 -35.66
C GLY A 425 -5.71 -14.15 -34.33
N LYS A 426 -5.33 -14.80 -33.20
CA LYS A 426 -5.60 -14.36 -31.86
C LYS A 426 -4.54 -13.37 -31.35
N THR A 427 -4.87 -12.62 -30.31
CA THR A 427 -3.99 -11.69 -29.61
C THR A 427 -4.19 -11.80 -28.11
N THR A 428 -3.19 -11.43 -27.34
CA THR A 428 -3.25 -11.39 -25.87
C THR A 428 -3.92 -10.15 -25.31
N LEU A 429 -4.29 -9.18 -26.15
CA LEU A 429 -4.87 -7.91 -25.70
C LEU A 429 -6.14 -8.13 -24.86
N PRO A 430 -6.29 -7.41 -23.73
CA PRO A 430 -7.46 -7.52 -22.87
C PRO A 430 -8.69 -6.76 -23.38
N TRP A 431 -8.66 -6.31 -24.64
CA TRP A 431 -9.81 -5.65 -25.29
C TRP A 431 -10.00 -6.17 -26.73
N THR A 432 -11.21 -6.01 -27.24
CA THR A 432 -11.55 -6.36 -28.62
C THR A 432 -11.20 -5.22 -29.57
N GLN A 433 -10.45 -5.49 -30.63
CA GLN A 433 -10.16 -4.53 -31.67
C GLN A 433 -11.33 -4.33 -32.63
N LEU A 434 -11.62 -3.09 -32.98
CA LEU A 434 -12.67 -2.76 -33.97
C LEU A 434 -12.24 -3.10 -35.42
N LYS A 435 -10.95 -3.02 -35.71
CA LYS A 435 -10.36 -3.32 -37.02
C LYS A 435 -8.89 -3.74 -36.86
N PRO A 436 -8.33 -4.50 -37.81
CA PRO A 436 -6.90 -4.85 -37.77
C PRO A 436 -5.99 -3.62 -37.79
N GLY A 437 -4.84 -3.74 -37.11
CA GLY A 437 -3.87 -2.66 -36.94
C GLY A 437 -4.17 -1.78 -35.71
N TRP A 438 -3.20 -0.98 -35.34
CA TRP A 438 -3.34 -0.03 -34.22
C TRP A 438 -4.18 1.19 -34.62
N ASN A 439 -5.08 1.62 -33.77
CA ASN A 439 -5.94 2.79 -34.00
C ASN A 439 -6.23 3.56 -32.69
N GLU A 440 -6.89 4.72 -32.77
CA GLU A 440 -7.18 5.55 -31.60
C GLU A 440 -8.08 4.87 -30.54
N SER A 441 -8.91 3.88 -30.93
CA SER A 441 -9.69 3.12 -29.94
C SER A 441 -8.80 2.20 -29.11
N ASP A 442 -7.74 1.65 -29.69
CA ASP A 442 -6.76 0.85 -28.96
C ASP A 442 -5.97 1.72 -27.97
N LEU A 443 -5.68 2.97 -28.35
CA LEU A 443 -5.05 3.92 -27.43
C LEU A 443 -5.96 4.24 -26.23
N GLY A 444 -7.26 4.39 -26.43
CA GLY A 444 -8.22 4.57 -25.35
C GLY A 444 -8.33 3.31 -24.48
N ALA A 445 -8.37 2.14 -25.09
CA ALA A 445 -8.50 0.87 -24.38
C ALA A 445 -7.27 0.57 -23.48
N ILE A 446 -6.06 0.82 -23.96
CA ILE A 446 -4.85 0.66 -23.12
C ILE A 446 -4.81 1.66 -21.96
N GLN A 447 -5.33 2.88 -22.14
CA GLN A 447 -5.44 3.84 -21.03
C GLN A 447 -6.37 3.32 -19.94
N ILE A 448 -7.54 2.80 -20.33
CA ILE A 448 -8.50 2.20 -19.38
C ILE A 448 -7.85 0.99 -18.67
N TYR A 449 -7.16 0.14 -19.40
CA TYR A 449 -6.46 -1.01 -18.84
C TYR A 449 -5.41 -0.58 -17.80
N LEU A 450 -4.54 0.38 -18.14
CA LEU A 450 -3.51 0.88 -17.25
C LEU A 450 -4.09 1.56 -15.99
N GLU A 451 -5.20 2.28 -16.14
CA GLU A 451 -5.90 2.91 -15.01
C GLU A 451 -6.49 1.86 -14.08
N ARG A 452 -7.20 0.88 -14.60
CA ARG A 452 -7.89 -0.14 -13.78
C ARG A 452 -6.94 -1.10 -13.09
N VAL A 453 -5.94 -1.60 -13.82
CA VAL A 453 -5.02 -2.62 -13.28
C VAL A 453 -3.90 -1.99 -12.43
N TYR A 454 -3.33 -0.89 -12.89
CA TYR A 454 -2.15 -0.28 -12.28
C TYR A 454 -2.43 1.06 -11.59
N ASN A 455 -3.68 1.55 -11.67
CA ASN A 455 -4.06 2.88 -11.18
C ASN A 455 -3.19 4.00 -11.80
N LEU A 456 -2.82 3.86 -13.08
CA LEU A 456 -1.99 4.81 -13.82
C LEU A 456 -2.84 5.59 -14.84
N TYR A 457 -2.86 6.92 -14.69
CA TYR A 457 -3.49 7.82 -15.66
C TYR A 457 -2.44 8.73 -16.29
N THR A 458 -1.90 8.34 -17.45
CA THR A 458 -0.73 8.97 -18.08
C THR A 458 -0.90 9.29 -19.57
N PRO A 459 -1.98 9.96 -20.01
CA PRO A 459 -2.26 10.13 -21.43
C PRO A 459 -1.16 10.87 -22.20
N SER A 460 -0.49 11.85 -21.57
CA SER A 460 0.57 12.64 -22.20
C SER A 460 1.89 11.87 -22.39
N LYS A 461 2.19 10.90 -21.54
CA LYS A 461 3.42 10.11 -21.59
C LYS A 461 3.26 8.83 -22.42
N LEU A 462 2.03 8.31 -22.51
CA LEU A 462 1.76 6.99 -23.08
C LEU A 462 2.17 6.88 -24.55
N LYS A 463 1.82 7.84 -25.40
CA LYS A 463 2.11 7.75 -26.85
C LYS A 463 3.61 7.60 -27.14
N SER A 464 4.43 8.38 -26.48
CA SER A 464 5.89 8.35 -26.70
C SER A 464 6.55 7.08 -26.20
N ILE A 465 6.18 6.62 -25.00
CA ILE A 465 6.77 5.41 -24.43
C ILE A 465 6.26 4.15 -25.14
N LEU A 466 4.98 4.14 -25.54
CA LEU A 466 4.38 3.04 -26.28
C LEU A 466 5.10 2.83 -27.62
N LEU A 467 5.41 3.93 -28.33
CA LEU A 467 6.18 3.84 -29.57
C LEU A 467 7.59 3.29 -29.33
N ALA A 468 8.25 3.74 -28.26
CA ALA A 468 9.59 3.27 -27.90
C ALA A 468 9.62 1.77 -27.60
N ILE A 469 8.66 1.30 -26.78
CA ILE A 469 8.57 -0.13 -26.41
C ILE A 469 8.13 -0.99 -27.59
N ALA A 470 7.16 -0.51 -28.40
CA ALA A 470 6.77 -1.21 -29.62
C ALA A 470 7.96 -1.37 -30.60
N ALA A 471 8.84 -0.36 -30.69
CA ALA A 471 10.03 -0.43 -31.53
C ALA A 471 11.04 -1.50 -31.07
N GLU A 472 11.14 -1.78 -29.77
CA GLU A 472 11.95 -2.90 -29.24
C GLU A 472 11.48 -4.26 -29.77
N ARG A 473 10.19 -4.38 -30.11
CA ARG A 473 9.51 -5.58 -30.64
C ARG A 473 9.19 -5.42 -32.13
N SER A 474 10.04 -4.67 -32.85
CA SER A 474 9.80 -4.44 -34.28
C SER A 474 9.84 -5.74 -35.08
N TYR A 475 8.99 -5.83 -36.09
CA TYR A 475 8.91 -6.97 -36.98
C TYR A 475 8.59 -6.52 -38.40
N HIS A 476 8.88 -7.40 -39.38
CA HIS A 476 8.56 -7.16 -40.78
C HIS A 476 7.69 -8.29 -41.32
N PRO A 477 6.35 -8.12 -41.42
CA PRO A 477 5.43 -9.22 -41.67
C PRO A 477 5.67 -9.94 -42.98
N VAL A 478 6.16 -9.25 -44.02
CA VAL A 478 6.48 -9.89 -45.33
C VAL A 478 7.78 -10.68 -45.22
N ARG A 479 8.77 -10.20 -44.43
CA ARG A 479 10.00 -10.97 -44.22
C ARG A 479 9.71 -12.22 -43.40
N ASP A 480 8.97 -12.09 -42.32
CA ASP A 480 8.56 -13.21 -41.47
C ASP A 480 7.80 -14.28 -42.31
N TYR A 481 6.93 -13.82 -43.25
CA TYR A 481 6.25 -14.71 -44.15
C TYR A 481 7.22 -15.43 -45.08
N ILE A 482 8.14 -14.74 -45.77
CA ILE A 482 9.11 -15.36 -46.67
C ILE A 482 9.99 -16.37 -45.92
N GLU A 483 10.41 -16.05 -44.71
CA GLU A 483 11.24 -16.92 -43.86
C GLU A 483 10.49 -18.13 -43.29
N SER A 484 9.16 -18.03 -43.17
CA SER A 484 8.30 -19.15 -42.75
C SER A 484 7.99 -20.16 -43.88
N LEU A 485 8.33 -19.84 -45.13
CA LEU A 485 8.06 -20.75 -46.24
C LEU A 485 8.90 -22.03 -46.15
N PRO A 486 8.37 -23.17 -46.63
CA PRO A 486 9.16 -24.39 -46.69
C PRO A 486 10.45 -24.22 -47.50
N ALA A 487 11.45 -25.02 -47.18
CA ALA A 487 12.70 -25.04 -47.95
C ALA A 487 12.43 -25.32 -49.42
N TRP A 488 13.21 -24.64 -50.27
CA TRP A 488 13.06 -24.82 -51.72
C TRP A 488 13.27 -26.30 -52.14
N ASP A 489 12.35 -26.81 -52.95
CA ASP A 489 12.33 -28.18 -53.44
C ASP A 489 13.31 -28.45 -54.62
N GLY A 490 14.14 -27.45 -54.97
CA GLY A 490 15.10 -27.55 -56.07
C GLY A 490 14.54 -27.35 -57.47
N VAL A 491 13.22 -27.12 -57.61
CA VAL A 491 12.61 -26.94 -58.94
C VAL A 491 12.58 -25.46 -59.34
N PRO A 492 13.25 -25.06 -60.43
CA PRO A 492 13.31 -23.67 -60.89
C PRO A 492 12.00 -23.26 -61.57
N ARG A 493 11.15 -22.48 -60.90
CA ARG A 493 9.86 -21.99 -61.41
C ARG A 493 9.84 -20.50 -61.74
N VAL A 494 10.81 -19.73 -61.25
CA VAL A 494 10.78 -18.26 -61.36
C VAL A 494 10.87 -17.79 -62.80
N ASP A 495 11.72 -18.41 -63.59
CA ASP A 495 11.93 -18.03 -64.99
C ASP A 495 10.74 -18.33 -65.90
N THR A 496 9.99 -19.36 -65.61
CA THR A 496 8.83 -19.79 -66.40
C THR A 496 7.48 -19.25 -65.86
N LEU A 497 7.54 -18.45 -64.80
CA LEU A 497 6.36 -18.00 -64.03
C LEU A 497 5.27 -17.37 -64.92
N PHE A 498 5.62 -16.46 -65.83
CA PHE A 498 4.65 -15.85 -66.75
C PHE A 498 4.26 -16.78 -67.93
N ILE A 499 5.13 -17.72 -68.25
CA ILE A 499 4.85 -18.73 -69.29
C ILE A 499 3.82 -19.71 -68.75
N ASP A 500 4.05 -20.30 -67.64
CA ASP A 500 3.24 -21.38 -67.06
C ASP A 500 1.88 -20.90 -66.58
N TYR A 501 1.79 -19.69 -66.00
CA TYR A 501 0.56 -19.18 -65.34
C TYR A 501 -0.22 -18.15 -66.18
N LEU A 502 0.45 -17.43 -67.11
CA LEU A 502 -0.19 -16.39 -67.92
C LEU A 502 -0.18 -16.72 -69.44
N GLY A 503 0.37 -17.85 -69.85
CA GLY A 503 0.45 -18.25 -71.23
C GLY A 503 1.33 -17.34 -72.10
N SER A 504 2.31 -16.69 -71.52
CA SER A 504 3.25 -15.82 -72.26
C SER A 504 4.18 -16.65 -73.16
N PRO A 505 4.65 -16.12 -74.30
CA PRO A 505 5.62 -16.80 -75.13
C PRO A 505 6.92 -17.15 -74.36
N ASP A 506 7.44 -18.37 -74.66
CA ASP A 506 8.72 -18.77 -74.08
C ASP A 506 9.89 -18.09 -74.81
N THR A 507 10.34 -16.99 -74.25
CA THR A 507 11.47 -16.22 -74.79
C THR A 507 12.46 -15.86 -73.64
N LEU A 508 13.74 -15.64 -73.99
CA LEU A 508 14.75 -15.19 -73.05
C LEU A 508 14.35 -13.86 -72.38
N TYR A 509 13.60 -13.02 -73.10
CA TYR A 509 13.10 -11.74 -72.56
C TYR A 509 12.07 -11.96 -71.44
N ILE A 510 11.07 -12.80 -71.67
CA ILE A 510 10.03 -13.10 -70.69
C ILE A 510 10.62 -13.76 -69.45
N ARG A 511 11.51 -14.73 -69.61
CA ARG A 511 12.24 -15.38 -68.54
C ARG A 511 13.07 -14.38 -67.70
N ALA A 512 13.77 -13.48 -68.37
CA ALA A 512 14.57 -12.44 -67.68
C ALA A 512 13.69 -11.44 -66.91
N ILE A 513 12.52 -11.06 -67.45
CA ILE A 513 11.58 -10.16 -66.75
C ILE A 513 11.01 -10.84 -65.52
N ALA A 514 10.55 -12.08 -65.63
CA ALA A 514 10.00 -12.83 -64.51
C ALA A 514 11.03 -12.93 -63.36
N ARG A 515 12.27 -13.34 -63.70
CA ARG A 515 13.35 -13.42 -62.71
C ARG A 515 13.63 -12.08 -62.06
N LYS A 516 13.86 -11.01 -62.83
CA LYS A 516 14.18 -9.68 -62.32
C LYS A 516 13.06 -9.11 -61.45
N MET A 517 11.80 -9.29 -61.82
CA MET A 517 10.67 -8.83 -61.03
C MET A 517 10.61 -9.54 -59.67
N MET A 518 10.71 -10.88 -59.65
CA MET A 518 10.64 -11.65 -58.41
C MET A 518 11.84 -11.37 -57.49
N VAL A 519 13.03 -11.29 -58.07
CA VAL A 519 14.23 -10.90 -57.30
C VAL A 519 14.08 -9.50 -56.73
N ALA A 520 13.57 -8.53 -57.49
CA ALA A 520 13.35 -7.17 -57.01
C ALA A 520 12.30 -7.11 -55.89
N ALA A 521 11.22 -7.88 -56.02
CA ALA A 521 10.18 -7.95 -54.99
C ALA A 521 10.72 -8.46 -53.66
N VAL A 522 11.58 -9.46 -53.67
CA VAL A 522 12.24 -9.98 -52.45
C VAL A 522 13.34 -9.04 -51.97
N ALA A 523 14.22 -8.58 -52.87
CA ALA A 523 15.35 -7.72 -52.51
C ALA A 523 14.88 -6.44 -51.80
N ARG A 524 13.79 -5.82 -52.22
CA ARG A 524 13.26 -4.61 -51.55
C ARG A 524 12.73 -4.86 -50.13
N ILE A 525 12.39 -6.07 -49.78
CA ILE A 525 11.99 -6.45 -48.43
C ILE A 525 13.23 -6.53 -47.50
N TYR A 526 14.35 -7.08 -48.02
CA TYR A 526 15.57 -7.22 -47.21
C TYR A 526 16.49 -6.01 -47.26
N GLU A 527 16.48 -5.28 -48.38
CA GLU A 527 17.28 -4.06 -48.61
C GLU A 527 16.35 -2.91 -49.01
N PRO A 528 15.64 -2.27 -48.06
CA PRO A 528 14.78 -1.13 -48.34
C PRO A 528 15.56 0.01 -49.02
N GLY A 529 15.06 0.50 -50.15
CA GLY A 529 15.72 1.52 -50.95
C GLY A 529 16.63 1.00 -52.07
N ILE A 530 16.81 -0.32 -52.22
CA ILE A 530 17.52 -0.89 -53.38
C ILE A 530 16.89 -0.39 -54.68
N LYS A 531 17.71 -0.03 -55.64
CA LYS A 531 17.28 0.58 -56.88
C LYS A 531 16.66 -0.44 -57.82
N PHE A 532 15.41 -0.22 -58.26
CA PHE A 532 14.70 -0.96 -59.29
C PHE A 532 13.73 -0.02 -60.02
N ASP A 533 14.18 0.51 -61.14
CA ASP A 533 13.49 1.58 -61.88
C ASP A 533 12.51 1.07 -62.95
N SER A 534 12.30 -0.22 -63.01
CA SER A 534 11.43 -0.85 -64.04
C SER A 534 10.07 -1.21 -63.49
N VAL A 535 9.04 -1.00 -64.26
CA VAL A 535 7.68 -1.48 -63.98
C VAL A 535 7.30 -2.54 -65.02
N VAL A 536 6.81 -3.67 -64.55
CA VAL A 536 6.32 -4.72 -65.45
C VAL A 536 4.90 -4.36 -65.93
N VAL A 537 4.71 -4.30 -67.21
CA VAL A 537 3.40 -4.04 -67.84
C VAL A 537 2.90 -5.31 -68.53
N LEU A 538 1.77 -5.83 -68.06
CA LEU A 538 1.11 -6.96 -68.68
C LEU A 538 0.06 -6.46 -69.68
N ASN A 539 0.24 -6.82 -70.96
CA ASN A 539 -0.71 -6.53 -72.04
C ASN A 539 -1.37 -7.81 -72.53
N GLY A 540 -2.67 -7.80 -72.63
CA GLY A 540 -3.44 -8.98 -73.11
C GLY A 540 -4.94 -8.79 -72.87
N PRO A 541 -5.79 -9.70 -73.46
CA PRO A 541 -7.23 -9.64 -73.32
C PRO A 541 -7.73 -9.53 -71.88
N GLN A 542 -8.90 -8.95 -71.71
CA GLN A 542 -9.57 -8.87 -70.43
C GLN A 542 -9.98 -10.28 -69.94
N GLY A 543 -9.92 -10.54 -68.61
CA GLY A 543 -10.33 -11.81 -68.03
C GLY A 543 -9.25 -12.90 -68.00
N MET A 544 -8.01 -12.64 -68.50
CA MET A 544 -6.91 -13.61 -68.46
C MET A 544 -6.27 -13.82 -67.09
N GLY A 545 -6.80 -13.23 -66.00
CA GLY A 545 -6.28 -13.43 -64.66
C GLY A 545 -5.02 -12.64 -64.32
N LYS A 546 -4.66 -11.58 -65.07
CA LYS A 546 -3.46 -10.77 -64.83
C LYS A 546 -3.40 -10.20 -63.41
N SER A 547 -4.46 -9.52 -62.97
CA SER A 547 -4.56 -8.96 -61.59
C SER A 547 -4.67 -10.08 -60.54
N SER A 548 -5.41 -11.14 -60.84
CA SER A 548 -5.55 -12.31 -59.94
C SER A 548 -4.21 -12.99 -59.65
N PHE A 549 -3.31 -13.01 -60.66
CA PHE A 549 -1.97 -13.55 -60.50
C PHE A 549 -1.17 -12.77 -59.45
N PHE A 550 -1.11 -11.44 -59.52
CA PHE A 550 -0.40 -10.60 -58.57
C PHE A 550 -1.09 -10.56 -57.22
N ALA A 551 -2.42 -10.58 -57.16
CA ALA A 551 -3.16 -10.70 -55.93
C ALA A 551 -2.82 -11.98 -55.15
N ARG A 552 -2.64 -13.12 -55.86
CA ARG A 552 -2.20 -14.38 -55.24
C ARG A 552 -0.74 -14.32 -54.75
N LEU A 553 0.16 -13.68 -55.50
CA LEU A 553 1.55 -13.50 -55.09
C LEU A 553 1.69 -12.58 -53.89
N GLY A 554 0.97 -11.46 -53.88
CA GLY A 554 1.04 -10.48 -52.80
C GLY A 554 0.19 -10.83 -51.56
N GLY A 555 -0.81 -11.72 -51.75
CA GLY A 555 -1.72 -12.11 -50.66
C GLY A 555 -2.33 -10.90 -49.97
N LYS A 556 -2.28 -10.88 -48.65
CA LYS A 556 -2.79 -9.76 -47.82
C LYS A 556 -2.02 -8.44 -47.98
N TRP A 557 -0.89 -8.45 -48.64
CA TRP A 557 -0.08 -7.26 -48.93
C TRP A 557 -0.17 -6.82 -50.39
N PHE A 558 -1.19 -7.26 -51.12
CA PHE A 558 -1.53 -6.79 -52.47
C PHE A 558 -2.53 -5.64 -52.41
N SER A 559 -2.40 -4.68 -53.33
CA SER A 559 -3.43 -3.66 -53.55
C SER A 559 -3.48 -3.26 -55.02
N ASP A 560 -4.70 -3.12 -55.54
CA ASP A 560 -5.05 -2.59 -56.84
C ASP A 560 -5.69 -1.18 -56.78
N SER A 561 -5.70 -0.58 -55.60
CA SER A 561 -6.37 0.69 -55.36
C SER A 561 -5.54 1.92 -55.74
N LEU A 562 -4.28 1.75 -56.16
CA LEU A 562 -3.39 2.85 -56.50
C LEU A 562 -3.70 3.35 -57.92
N THR A 563 -3.93 4.67 -58.04
CA THR A 563 -4.13 5.32 -59.33
C THR A 563 -2.96 6.22 -59.71
N ILE A 564 -2.81 6.54 -61.00
CA ILE A 564 -1.75 7.46 -61.46
C ILE A 564 -1.91 8.87 -60.88
N SER A 565 -3.14 9.28 -60.59
CA SER A 565 -3.41 10.56 -59.94
C SER A 565 -2.88 10.59 -58.50
N ASP A 566 -3.00 9.47 -57.80
CA ASP A 566 -2.48 9.31 -56.43
C ASP A 566 -0.95 9.51 -56.35
N MET A 567 -0.23 9.09 -57.41
CA MET A 567 1.24 9.21 -57.46
C MET A 567 1.73 10.64 -57.56
N LYS A 568 0.87 11.61 -57.90
CA LYS A 568 1.17 13.03 -57.96
C LYS A 568 0.91 13.77 -56.64
N ASP A 569 0.24 13.10 -55.70
CA ASP A 569 -0.12 13.63 -54.40
C ASP A 569 1.04 13.46 -53.41
N LYS A 570 1.20 14.46 -52.51
CA LYS A 570 2.15 14.38 -51.38
C LYS A 570 1.83 13.20 -50.41
N ALA A 571 0.59 12.73 -50.42
CA ALA A 571 0.14 11.58 -49.64
C ALA A 571 0.44 10.21 -50.32
N ALA A 572 1.04 10.20 -51.51
CA ALA A 572 1.37 8.96 -52.22
C ALA A 572 2.22 7.98 -51.38
N PRO A 573 3.28 8.42 -50.65
CA PRO A 573 4.06 7.53 -49.82
C PRO A 573 3.25 6.85 -48.70
N GLU A 574 2.24 7.51 -48.13
CA GLU A 574 1.36 6.94 -47.12
C GLU A 574 0.44 5.84 -47.69
N LYS A 575 -0.06 6.02 -48.93
CA LYS A 575 -0.88 5.04 -49.63
C LYS A 575 -0.10 3.78 -50.03
N LEU A 576 1.24 3.88 -50.13
CA LEU A 576 2.11 2.74 -50.48
C LEU A 576 2.46 1.89 -49.26
N GLN A 577 2.30 2.43 -48.07
CA GLN A 577 2.72 1.75 -46.82
C GLN A 577 1.86 0.50 -46.56
N GLY A 578 2.51 -0.58 -46.17
CA GLY A 578 1.85 -1.84 -45.83
C GLY A 578 1.52 -2.75 -46.99
N TYR A 579 1.91 -2.39 -48.20
CA TYR A 579 1.74 -3.23 -49.39
C TYR A 579 3.08 -3.70 -49.95
N TRP A 580 3.16 -4.95 -50.35
CA TRP A 580 4.33 -5.57 -50.98
C TRP A 580 4.26 -5.49 -52.50
N ILE A 581 3.07 -5.80 -53.08
CA ILE A 581 2.80 -5.73 -54.50
C ILE A 581 1.63 -4.78 -54.75
N LEU A 582 1.87 -3.79 -55.61
CA LEU A 582 0.90 -2.78 -55.97
C LEU A 582 0.62 -2.84 -57.46
N GLU A 583 -0.64 -2.94 -57.83
CA GLU A 583 -1.11 -2.86 -59.21
C GLU A 583 -1.55 -1.43 -59.54
N LEU A 584 -1.04 -0.90 -60.63
CA LEU A 584 -1.55 0.32 -61.23
C LEU A 584 -2.62 -0.06 -62.27
N GLY A 585 -3.89 -0.03 -61.86
CA GLY A 585 -5.02 -0.23 -62.73
C GLY A 585 -5.11 0.90 -63.75
N GLU A 586 -5.54 0.60 -64.97
CA GLU A 586 -5.83 1.55 -66.05
C GLU A 586 -4.74 2.56 -66.40
N LEU A 587 -3.74 2.14 -67.19
CA LEU A 587 -2.77 3.02 -67.83
C LEU A 587 -3.39 4.02 -68.85
N ALA A 588 -4.70 3.99 -69.05
CA ALA A 588 -5.42 4.90 -69.95
C ALA A 588 -5.27 6.37 -69.59
N GLY A 589 -4.99 6.70 -68.32
CA GLY A 589 -4.70 8.07 -67.89
C GLY A 589 -3.36 8.65 -68.38
N LEU A 590 -2.42 7.78 -68.81
CA LEU A 590 -1.13 8.24 -69.38
C LEU A 590 -1.25 8.87 -70.78
N LYS A 591 -2.36 8.63 -71.49
CA LYS A 591 -2.55 9.17 -72.86
C LYS A 591 -2.91 10.67 -72.93
N LYS A 592 -3.28 11.34 -71.83
CA LYS A 592 -3.66 12.76 -71.86
C LYS A 592 -2.53 13.73 -71.60
N ASP A 593 -1.41 13.31 -71.06
CA ASP A 593 -0.26 14.19 -70.75
C ASP A 593 0.97 13.96 -71.68
N GLY A 594 0.72 13.49 -72.85
CA GLY A 594 1.78 13.18 -73.82
C GLY A 594 2.39 14.38 -74.52
N ARG A 595 3.05 15.29 -73.80
CA ARG A 595 4.19 16.14 -74.24
C ARG A 595 4.71 16.94 -73.05
N GLY A 596 5.73 16.43 -72.40
CA GLY A 596 6.53 17.21 -71.45
C GLY A 596 6.76 16.53 -70.10
N ASN A 597 7.94 16.06 -69.89
CA ASN A 597 8.63 15.56 -68.73
C ASN A 597 8.62 14.05 -68.47
N ARG A 598 9.56 13.42 -69.14
CA ARG A 598 10.21 12.21 -68.62
C ARG A 598 11.13 12.61 -67.44
N GLN A 599 10.57 12.92 -66.29
CA GLN A 599 11.34 12.91 -65.05
C GLN A 599 10.97 11.71 -64.23
N GLY A 600 11.94 10.87 -63.98
CA GLY A 600 11.82 9.62 -63.27
C GLY A 600 11.17 9.82 -61.89
N ILE A 601 10.39 8.81 -61.51
CA ILE A 601 9.89 8.68 -60.15
C ILE A 601 11.12 8.52 -59.23
N HIS A 602 11.56 9.58 -58.60
CA HIS A 602 12.55 9.51 -57.56
C HIS A 602 11.88 9.00 -56.29
N HIS A 603 12.22 7.79 -55.94
CA HIS A 603 12.00 7.32 -54.56
C HIS A 603 12.88 8.13 -53.63
N PRO A 604 12.36 8.64 -52.51
CA PRO A 604 13.23 9.22 -51.50
C PRO A 604 14.12 8.11 -50.93
N THR A 605 15.42 8.25 -51.17
CA THR A 605 16.46 7.51 -50.46
C THR A 605 16.36 7.84 -48.98
N GLY A 606 16.31 6.84 -48.15
CA GLY A 606 16.05 6.92 -46.72
C GLY A 606 16.93 7.91 -45.97
N ARG A 607 16.29 8.50 -44.99
CA ARG A 607 16.91 8.79 -43.68
C ARG A 607 16.00 8.22 -42.61
#